data_894070a68afe0559922212fa95de50df
#
_entry.id   894070a68afe0559922212fa95de50df
#
_cell.length_a   1.000
_cell.length_b   1.000
_cell.length_c   1.000
_cell.angle_alpha   90.00
_cell.angle_beta   90.00
_cell.angle_gamma   90.00
#
_symmetry.space_group_name_H-M   'P 1'
#
loop_
_entity.id
_entity.type
_entity.pdbx_description
1 polymer ?
#
loop_
_entity_poly.entity_id
_entity_poly.type
_entity_poly.pdbx_seq_one_letter_code
_entity_poly.pdbx_strand_id
1 'polypeptide(L)'
;MTAETTDPKLRRNSLGLPELVFQGVTHIAPATNMVFTFPIIALKAGPDMPLSFLLATVICFFIGNTVSQFSQYMPSSGGYYSFATRGLGSRIGFMATWSYLVYDLLGTAGSTGFLGYLISDMLQIGRAHV
;
A
#
# COMPACT_ATOMS: atom_id res chain seq x y z
N MET A 1 28.26 36.05 -2.72
CA MET A 1 27.26 35.10 -2.15
C MET A 1 26.99 34.09 -3.23
N THR A 2 27.79 33.03 -3.32
CA THR A 2 27.66 31.94 -4.28
C THR A 2 26.60 31.00 -3.75
N ALA A 3 25.44 30.94 -4.43
CA ALA A 3 24.42 29.95 -4.15
C ALA A 3 25.01 28.56 -4.47
N GLU A 4 25.31 27.82 -3.43
CA GLU A 4 25.68 26.41 -3.49
C GLU A 4 24.43 25.64 -3.98
N THR A 5 24.42 25.31 -5.25
CA THR A 5 23.41 24.41 -5.83
C THR A 5 23.62 23.04 -5.20
N THR A 6 22.88 22.78 -4.13
CA THR A 6 22.82 21.47 -3.49
C THR A 6 22.16 20.51 -4.49
N ASP A 7 23.01 19.82 -5.25
CA ASP A 7 22.60 18.73 -6.13
C ASP A 7 21.83 17.69 -5.25
N PRO A 8 20.56 17.39 -5.56
CA PRO A 8 19.76 16.48 -4.75
C PRO A 8 20.22 15.03 -4.98
N LYS A 9 21.45 14.73 -4.60
CA LYS A 9 21.93 13.35 -4.57
C LYS A 9 21.15 12.58 -3.52
N LEU A 10 20.43 11.56 -3.96
CA LEU A 10 19.79 10.60 -3.07
C LEU A 10 20.81 10.13 -2.02
N ARG A 11 20.50 10.35 -0.75
CA ARG A 11 21.37 9.99 0.35
C ARG A 11 21.46 8.47 0.41
N ARG A 12 22.64 7.94 0.13
CA ARG A 12 22.88 6.49 0.23
C ARG A 12 22.78 6.06 1.71
N ASN A 13 22.06 4.96 1.97
CA ASN A 13 21.91 4.36 3.30
C ASN A 13 21.32 5.30 4.37
N SER A 14 20.37 6.15 4.00
CA SER A 14 19.69 7.03 4.96
C SER A 14 18.65 6.31 5.82
N LEU A 15 18.18 5.16 5.38
CA LEU A 15 17.21 4.32 6.08
C LEU A 15 17.79 2.92 6.28
N GLY A 16 17.67 2.38 7.48
CA GLY A 16 18.03 1.00 7.80
C GLY A 16 16.95 0.01 7.35
N LEU A 17 17.30 -1.26 7.32
CA LEU A 17 16.36 -2.33 7.02
C LEU A 17 15.16 -2.36 7.99
N PRO A 18 15.34 -2.20 9.32
CA PRO A 18 14.22 -2.21 10.25
C PRO A 18 13.23 -1.08 9.99
N GLU A 19 13.70 0.15 9.71
CA GLU A 19 12.83 1.28 9.43
C GLU A 19 11.96 1.04 8.18
N LEU A 20 12.54 0.45 7.13
CA LEU A 20 11.83 0.10 5.91
C LEU A 20 10.77 -0.99 6.15
N VAL A 21 11.10 -1.99 6.96
CA VAL A 21 10.16 -3.06 7.31
C VAL A 21 9.00 -2.51 8.14
N PHE A 22 9.29 -1.69 9.17
CA PHE A 22 8.24 -1.07 9.99
C PHE A 22 7.34 -0.15 9.16
N GLN A 23 7.90 0.64 8.27
CA GLN A 23 7.12 1.49 7.37
C GLN A 23 6.23 0.66 6.44
N GLY A 24 6.75 -0.43 5.89
CA GLY A 24 5.98 -1.36 5.06
C GLY A 24 4.82 -2.00 5.82
N VAL A 25 5.07 -2.50 7.03
CA VAL A 25 4.03 -3.08 7.89
C VAL A 25 2.96 -2.06 8.25
N THR A 26 3.35 -0.83 8.58
CA THR A 26 2.41 0.25 8.90
C THR A 26 1.53 0.60 7.70
N HIS A 27 2.11 0.67 6.50
CA HIS A 27 1.37 0.97 5.28
C HIS A 27 0.36 -0.13 4.90
N ILE A 28 0.73 -1.40 5.09
CA ILE A 28 -0.15 -2.54 4.83
C ILE A 28 -1.33 -2.59 5.83
N ALA A 29 -1.17 -2.04 7.03
CA ALA A 29 -2.18 -2.04 8.10
C ALA A 29 -2.84 -3.41 8.29
N PRO A 30 -2.08 -4.47 8.63
CA PRO A 30 -2.57 -5.86 8.58
C PRO A 30 -3.78 -6.10 9.48
N ALA A 31 -3.85 -5.45 10.64
CA ALA A 31 -4.99 -5.59 11.55
C ALA A 31 -6.30 -5.07 10.94
N THR A 32 -6.27 -3.88 10.32
CA THR A 32 -7.43 -3.29 9.63
C THR A 32 -7.87 -4.17 8.46
N ASN A 33 -6.92 -4.67 7.67
CA ASN A 33 -7.23 -5.55 6.56
C ASN A 33 -7.83 -6.89 7.02
N MET A 34 -7.37 -7.48 8.12
CA MET A 34 -7.96 -8.71 8.68
C MET A 34 -9.40 -8.48 9.10
N VAL A 35 -9.68 -7.42 9.84
CA VAL A 35 -11.03 -7.15 10.35
C VAL A 35 -12.01 -6.76 9.23
N PHE A 36 -11.55 -6.04 8.22
CA PHE A 36 -12.41 -5.55 7.14
C PHE A 36 -12.50 -6.52 5.96
N THR A 37 -11.38 -7.03 5.48
CA THR A 37 -11.33 -7.79 4.23
C THR A 37 -11.69 -9.26 4.43
N PHE A 38 -11.30 -9.88 5.54
CA PHE A 38 -11.58 -11.30 5.76
C PHE A 38 -13.06 -11.65 5.81
N PRO A 39 -13.93 -10.92 6.54
CA PRO A 39 -15.35 -11.22 6.53
C PRO A 39 -15.97 -11.13 5.14
N ILE A 40 -15.56 -10.13 4.34
CA ILE A 40 -16.08 -9.95 2.98
C ILE A 40 -15.65 -11.12 2.08
N ILE A 41 -14.40 -11.55 2.18
CA ILE A 41 -13.88 -12.68 1.41
C ILE A 41 -14.55 -13.97 1.86
N ALA A 42 -14.71 -14.18 3.16
CA ALA A 42 -15.38 -15.36 3.71
C ALA A 42 -16.83 -15.48 3.21
N LEU A 43 -17.56 -14.38 3.15
CA LEU A 43 -18.93 -14.34 2.61
C LEU A 43 -18.99 -14.65 1.11
N LYS A 44 -17.96 -14.32 0.34
CA LYS A 44 -17.93 -14.51 -1.12
C LYS A 44 -17.31 -15.83 -1.53
N ALA A 45 -16.20 -16.23 -0.91
CA ALA A 45 -15.43 -17.41 -1.26
C ALA A 45 -15.84 -18.65 -0.42
N GLY A 46 -16.50 -18.45 0.71
CA GLY A 46 -16.91 -19.57 1.58
C GLY A 46 -15.72 -20.47 1.96
N PRO A 47 -15.86 -21.81 1.81
CA PRO A 47 -14.80 -22.76 2.16
C PRO A 47 -13.54 -22.65 1.27
N ASP A 48 -13.63 -22.02 0.10
CA ASP A 48 -12.51 -21.84 -0.83
C ASP A 48 -11.64 -20.61 -0.49
N MET A 49 -11.93 -19.92 0.60
CA MET A 49 -11.17 -18.77 1.09
C MET A 49 -9.67 -19.03 1.22
N PRO A 50 -9.18 -20.15 1.80
CA PRO A 50 -7.75 -20.40 1.92
C PRO A 50 -7.05 -20.53 0.56
N LEU A 51 -7.70 -21.16 -0.41
CA LEU A 51 -7.18 -21.29 -1.77
C LEU A 51 -7.04 -19.93 -2.47
N SER A 52 -8.05 -19.07 -2.29
CA SER A 52 -8.06 -17.70 -2.82
C SER A 52 -6.88 -16.88 -2.27
N PHE A 53 -6.59 -16.99 -0.96
CA PHE A 53 -5.44 -16.32 -0.35
C PHE A 53 -4.11 -16.87 -0.84
N LEU A 54 -4.01 -18.18 -1.03
CA LEU A 54 -2.80 -18.81 -1.55
C LEU A 54 -2.50 -18.31 -2.97
N LEU A 55 -3.49 -18.30 -3.85
CA LEU A 55 -3.36 -17.79 -5.21
C LEU A 55 -2.99 -16.30 -5.21
N ALA A 56 -3.65 -15.50 -4.41
CA ALA A 56 -3.33 -14.06 -4.26
C ALA A 56 -1.90 -13.85 -3.79
N THR A 57 -1.42 -14.64 -2.83
CA THR A 57 -0.04 -14.58 -2.32
C THR A 57 0.97 -14.87 -3.41
N VAL A 58 0.74 -15.89 -4.24
CA VAL A 58 1.61 -16.23 -5.37
C VAL A 58 1.68 -15.06 -6.36
N ILE A 59 0.53 -14.49 -6.73
CA ILE A 59 0.47 -13.34 -7.64
C ILE A 59 1.22 -12.13 -7.05
N CYS A 60 0.98 -11.81 -5.77
CA CYS A 60 1.67 -10.72 -5.08
C CYS A 60 3.19 -10.93 -5.01
N PHE A 61 3.63 -12.18 -4.84
CA PHE A 61 5.05 -12.52 -4.84
C PHE A 61 5.71 -12.20 -6.19
N PHE A 62 5.07 -12.55 -7.31
CA PHE A 62 5.58 -12.20 -8.64
C PHE A 62 5.62 -10.69 -8.88
N ILE A 63 4.57 -9.98 -8.47
CA ILE A 63 4.53 -8.51 -8.58
C ILE A 63 5.65 -7.89 -7.72
N GLY A 64 5.81 -8.34 -6.48
CA GLY A 64 6.85 -7.85 -5.57
C GLY A 64 8.26 -8.10 -6.12
N ASN A 65 8.50 -9.29 -6.69
CA ASN A 65 9.77 -9.61 -7.34
C ASN A 65 10.06 -8.68 -8.54
N THR A 66 9.05 -8.39 -9.36
CA THR A 66 9.18 -7.46 -10.49
C THR A 66 9.55 -6.05 -10.00
N VAL A 67 8.85 -5.53 -9.00
CA VAL A 67 9.13 -4.22 -8.41
C VAL A 67 10.53 -4.17 -7.80
N SER A 68 10.95 -5.23 -7.12
CA SER A 68 12.30 -5.35 -6.55
C SER A 68 13.39 -5.27 -7.63
N GLN A 69 13.21 -5.94 -8.76
CA GLN A 69 14.14 -5.86 -9.88
C GLN A 69 14.20 -4.44 -10.46
N PHE A 70 13.06 -3.81 -10.70
CA PHE A 70 13.04 -2.42 -11.17
C PHE A 70 13.75 -1.46 -10.20
N SER A 71 13.55 -1.64 -8.91
CA SER A 71 14.21 -0.82 -7.88
C SER A 71 15.73 -0.96 -7.89
N GLN A 72 16.27 -2.12 -8.22
CA GLN A 72 17.72 -2.35 -8.31
C GLN A 72 18.34 -1.69 -9.55
N TYR A 73 17.66 -1.75 -10.69
CA TYR A 73 18.17 -1.21 -11.95
C TYR A 73 17.88 0.29 -12.14
N MET A 74 16.84 0.80 -11.52
CA MET A 74 16.39 2.18 -11.68
C MET A 74 16.04 2.81 -10.32
N PRO A 75 17.04 3.04 -9.45
CA PRO A 75 16.80 3.72 -8.20
C PRO A 75 16.31 5.14 -8.47
N SER A 76 15.08 5.44 -8.08
CA SER A 76 14.50 6.76 -8.26
C SER A 76 13.53 7.09 -7.13
N SER A 77 13.45 8.35 -6.76
CA SER A 77 12.50 8.85 -5.76
C SER A 77 11.05 8.88 -6.27
N GLY A 78 10.84 8.69 -7.57
CA GLY A 78 9.52 8.74 -8.19
C GLY A 78 8.71 7.44 -8.12
N GLY A 79 9.25 6.36 -7.55
CA GLY A 79 8.56 5.08 -7.35
C GLY A 79 7.88 4.56 -8.64
N TYR A 80 6.62 4.18 -8.52
CA TYR A 80 5.84 3.62 -9.64
C TYR A 80 5.75 4.54 -10.87
N TYR A 81 5.71 5.86 -10.67
CA TYR A 81 5.73 6.82 -11.78
C TYR A 81 6.97 6.66 -12.65
N SER A 82 8.15 6.62 -12.02
CA SER A 82 9.41 6.50 -12.75
C SER A 82 9.52 5.16 -13.49
N PHE A 83 9.06 4.08 -12.88
CA PHE A 83 9.08 2.76 -13.50
C PHE A 83 8.12 2.70 -14.70
N ALA A 84 6.89 3.17 -14.53
CA ALA A 84 5.89 3.18 -15.58
C ALA A 84 6.27 4.12 -16.73
N THR A 85 6.83 5.29 -16.44
CA THR A 85 7.23 6.27 -17.45
C THR A 85 8.39 5.76 -18.31
N ARG A 86 9.36 5.11 -17.69
CA ARG A 86 10.53 4.57 -18.41
C ARG A 86 10.21 3.30 -19.20
N GLY A 87 9.29 2.46 -18.69
CA GLY A 87 8.92 1.21 -19.35
C GLY A 87 7.85 1.35 -20.42
N LEU A 88 6.84 2.17 -20.18
CA LEU A 88 5.61 2.25 -21.00
C LEU A 88 5.37 3.64 -21.60
N GLY A 89 6.22 4.60 -21.29
CA GLY A 89 6.11 5.96 -21.77
C GLY A 89 5.34 6.91 -20.84
N SER A 90 5.53 8.22 -21.07
CA SER A 90 5.06 9.28 -20.18
C SER A 90 3.53 9.31 -19.99
N ARG A 91 2.76 9.01 -21.05
CA ARG A 91 1.28 9.01 -20.96
C ARG A 91 0.75 7.93 -20.04
N ILE A 92 1.29 6.71 -20.16
CA ILE A 92 0.88 5.57 -19.32
C ILE A 92 1.40 5.76 -17.89
N GLY A 93 2.62 6.28 -17.72
CA GLY A 93 3.15 6.63 -16.42
C GLY A 93 2.29 7.64 -15.67
N PHE A 94 1.81 8.68 -16.36
CA PHE A 94 0.89 9.65 -15.76
C PHE A 94 -0.44 9.00 -15.35
N MET A 95 -1.06 8.21 -16.22
CA MET A 95 -2.33 7.52 -15.90
C MET A 95 -2.18 6.55 -14.71
N ALA A 96 -1.09 5.79 -14.67
CA ALA A 96 -0.80 4.88 -13.57
C ALA A 96 -0.66 5.61 -12.23
N THR A 97 0.07 6.74 -12.23
CA THR A 97 0.26 7.55 -11.03
C THR A 97 -1.03 8.22 -10.57
N TRP A 98 -1.83 8.72 -11.49
CA TRP A 98 -3.13 9.29 -11.19
C TRP A 98 -4.07 8.26 -10.58
N SER A 99 -4.12 7.05 -11.16
CA SER A 99 -4.90 5.93 -10.62
C SER A 99 -4.44 5.53 -9.22
N TYR A 100 -3.13 5.51 -8.98
CA TYR A 100 -2.56 5.23 -7.66
C TYR A 100 -2.96 6.28 -6.63
N LEU A 101 -2.90 7.56 -6.99
CA LEU A 101 -3.28 8.67 -6.12
C LEU A 101 -4.77 8.60 -5.72
N VAL A 102 -5.64 8.33 -6.69
CA VAL A 102 -7.09 8.14 -6.43
C VAL A 102 -7.31 6.94 -5.50
N TYR A 103 -6.62 5.83 -5.76
CA TYR A 103 -6.69 4.63 -4.92
C TYR A 103 -6.27 4.92 -3.48
N ASP A 104 -5.16 5.61 -3.29
CA ASP A 104 -4.60 5.92 -1.97
C ASP A 104 -5.53 6.84 -1.16
N LEU A 105 -6.08 7.87 -1.79
CA LEU A 105 -7.08 8.77 -1.18
C LEU A 105 -8.35 8.02 -0.76
N LEU A 106 -8.91 7.20 -1.65
CA LEU A 106 -10.12 6.43 -1.35
C LEU A 106 -9.86 5.36 -0.28
N GLY A 107 -8.71 4.69 -0.33
CA GLY A 107 -8.30 3.70 0.66
C GLY A 107 -8.14 4.30 2.05
N THR A 108 -7.49 5.45 2.15
CA THR A 108 -7.32 6.17 3.43
C THR A 108 -8.67 6.64 3.98
N ALA A 109 -9.53 7.22 3.15
CA ALA A 109 -10.86 7.64 3.55
C ALA A 109 -11.72 6.44 4.02
N GLY A 110 -11.67 5.32 3.30
CA GLY A 110 -12.35 4.09 3.65
C GLY A 110 -11.89 3.52 4.99
N SER A 111 -10.59 3.46 5.21
CA SER A 111 -10.00 2.96 6.47
C SER A 111 -10.38 3.82 7.66
N THR A 112 -10.37 5.13 7.50
CA THR A 112 -10.77 6.08 8.56
C THR A 112 -12.27 5.97 8.87
N GLY A 113 -13.11 5.87 7.84
CA GLY A 113 -14.55 5.68 7.99
C GLY A 113 -14.89 4.37 8.71
N PHE A 114 -14.16 3.29 8.40
CA PHE A 114 -14.32 2.00 9.06
C PHE A 114 -13.93 2.03 10.54
N LEU A 115 -12.85 2.74 10.89
CA LEU A 115 -12.47 2.97 12.29
C LEU A 115 -13.60 3.70 13.05
N GLY A 116 -14.17 4.73 12.44
CA GLY A 116 -15.32 5.44 13.01
C GLY A 116 -16.53 4.52 13.24
N TYR A 117 -16.81 3.64 12.28
CA TYR A 117 -17.88 2.63 12.41
C TYR A 117 -17.61 1.66 13.58
N LEU A 118 -16.40 1.11 13.68
CA LEU A 118 -16.04 0.22 14.78
C LEU A 118 -16.19 0.86 16.16
N ILE A 119 -15.71 2.09 16.29
CA ILE A 119 -15.84 2.84 17.55
C ILE A 119 -17.31 3.07 17.89
N SER A 120 -18.13 3.47 16.92
CA SER A 120 -19.56 3.64 17.10
C SER A 120 -20.26 2.36 17.54
N ASP A 121 -19.91 1.23 16.91
CA ASP A 121 -20.47 -0.08 17.24
C ASP A 121 -20.08 -0.53 18.66
N MET A 122 -18.82 -0.34 19.03
CA MET A 122 -18.35 -0.64 20.40
C MET A 122 -19.05 0.23 21.45
N LEU A 123 -19.30 1.49 21.16
CA LEU A 123 -20.02 2.39 22.08
C LEU A 123 -21.52 2.07 22.16
N GLN A 124 -22.14 1.56 21.10
CA GLN A 124 -23.54 1.11 21.11
C GLN A 124 -23.73 -0.21 21.85
N ILE A 125 -22.77 -1.15 21.76
CA ILE A 125 -22.80 -2.39 22.56
C ILE A 125 -22.81 -2.05 24.06
N GLY A 126 -22.05 -1.02 24.48
CA GLY A 126 -22.07 -0.53 25.87
C GLY A 126 -23.41 0.07 26.32
N ARG A 127 -24.27 0.52 25.39
CA ARG A 127 -25.60 1.08 25.72
C ARG A 127 -26.73 0.05 25.76
N ALA A 128 -26.53 -1.10 25.12
CA ALA A 128 -27.55 -2.17 25.11
C ALA A 128 -27.61 -2.96 26.43
N HIS A 129 -26.72 -2.69 27.39
CA HIS A 129 -26.67 -3.32 28.71
C HIS A 129 -27.03 -2.36 29.86
N VAL A 130 -27.58 -1.20 29.60
CA VAL A 130 -28.17 -0.26 30.55
C VAL A 130 -29.67 -0.10 30.24
#